data_f21006c1ae87f81a8f2b2c0f570bfebd
#
_entry.id   f21006c1ae87f81a8f2b2c0f570bfebd
#
_cell.length_a   1.000
_cell.length_b   1.000
_cell.length_c   1.000
_cell.angle_alpha   90.00
_cell.angle_beta   90.00
_cell.angle_gamma   90.00
#
_symmetry.space_group_name_H-M   'P 1'
#
loop_
_entity.id
_entity.type
_entity.pdbx_description
1 polymer ?
#
loop_
_entity_poly.entity_id
_entity_poly.type
_entity_poly.pdbx_seq_one_letter_code
_entity_poly.pdbx_strand_id
1 'polypeptide(L)'
;MKKIALLLCLLCCSGAFGQRDDIKTLLAKASKGDIDAQVYLAFCYEKGNNVPQFYPKAVLWYESAAKKGNAKAQTKLGLLTYKGLGTTQSYAKAAQWFERAANQGFAEGQTKYGICFYKGQGVAQSDVKAVEWWQKAAEQDYAEAQGLLGYAYFRGKGVEQSDEVAVLWFERAAMQGDIDSQRDLGTCYFQGKGVDQSYEKAVYWYEKASEQGDKEAQMLLGLCYFTGKGVARSVNRAVYWVEKSCKNYNTKACEYLEKIKP
;
A
#
# COMPACT_ATOMS: atom_id res chain seq x y z
N MET A 1 -4.58 -25.71 16.64
CA MET A 1 -5.13 -24.56 17.38
C MET A 1 -4.47 -23.25 16.94
N LYS A 2 -4.27 -22.98 15.63
CA LYS A 2 -3.66 -21.72 15.09
C LYS A 2 -4.49 -21.05 13.97
N LYS A 3 -5.75 -21.44 13.78
CA LYS A 3 -6.64 -20.86 12.75
C LYS A 3 -7.66 -19.82 13.26
N ILE A 4 -7.61 -19.48 14.55
CA ILE A 4 -8.59 -18.57 15.18
C ILE A 4 -8.07 -17.12 15.29
N ALA A 5 -6.75 -16.90 15.20
CA ALA A 5 -6.18 -15.54 15.37
C ALA A 5 -6.30 -14.62 14.15
N LEU A 6 -6.47 -15.16 12.94
CA LEU A 6 -6.55 -14.33 11.71
C LEU A 6 -7.95 -13.77 11.44
N LEU A 7 -8.98 -14.28 12.13
CA LEU A 7 -10.37 -13.78 11.98
C LEU A 7 -10.69 -12.62 12.93
N LEU A 8 -9.86 -12.37 13.93
CA LEU A 8 -10.10 -11.34 14.95
C LEU A 8 -9.61 -9.93 14.56
N CYS A 9 -8.68 -9.79 13.63
CA CYS A 9 -8.23 -8.46 13.16
C CYS A 9 -9.20 -7.78 12.18
N LEU A 10 -10.06 -8.56 11.48
CA LEU A 10 -11.13 -7.99 10.64
C LEU A 10 -12.35 -7.54 11.45
N LEU A 11 -12.49 -8.00 12.70
CA LEU A 11 -13.61 -7.66 13.58
C LEU A 11 -13.38 -6.44 14.47
N CYS A 12 -12.14 -5.97 14.65
CA CYS A 12 -11.86 -4.79 15.48
C CYS A 12 -12.20 -3.45 14.83
N CYS A 13 -12.42 -3.39 13.49
CA CYS A 13 -12.98 -2.20 12.84
C CYS A 13 -14.52 -2.22 12.73
N SER A 14 -15.18 -3.35 13.06
CA SER A 14 -16.64 -3.50 13.01
C SER A 14 -17.32 -3.38 14.38
N GLY A 15 -16.54 -3.22 15.45
CA GLY A 15 -17.03 -3.29 16.83
C GLY A 15 -17.79 -2.06 17.35
N ALA A 16 -17.82 -0.96 16.60
CA ALA A 16 -18.58 0.24 16.99
C ALA A 16 -19.86 0.48 16.17
N PHE A 17 -20.09 -0.24 15.08
CA PHE A 17 -21.28 -0.13 14.23
C PHE A 17 -21.85 -1.50 13.90
N GLY A 18 -22.17 -2.26 14.92
CA GLY A 18 -22.92 -3.52 14.81
C GLY A 18 -24.41 -3.28 14.66
N GLN A 19 -24.82 -2.80 13.55
CA GLN A 19 -26.11 -2.75 12.84
C GLN A 19 -25.94 -1.64 11.82
N ARG A 20 -26.33 -1.88 10.55
CA ARG A 20 -26.30 -0.84 9.50
C ARG A 20 -27.11 0.35 9.97
N ASP A 21 -26.48 1.33 10.63
CA ASP A 21 -27.13 2.61 10.84
C ASP A 21 -27.62 3.09 9.48
N ASP A 22 -28.91 3.30 9.32
CA ASP A 22 -29.46 3.92 8.11
C ASP A 22 -28.70 5.21 7.87
N ILE A 23 -28.39 5.51 6.63
CA ILE A 23 -27.67 6.74 6.22
C ILE A 23 -28.32 7.99 6.85
N LYS A 24 -29.62 7.98 7.07
CA LYS A 24 -30.33 9.08 7.74
C LYS A 24 -29.85 9.26 9.20
N THR A 25 -29.74 8.16 9.94
CA THR A 25 -29.24 8.17 11.34
C THR A 25 -27.79 8.60 11.38
N LEU A 26 -26.97 8.07 10.46
CA LEU A 26 -25.56 8.45 10.34
C LEU A 26 -25.38 9.94 10.03
N LEU A 27 -26.19 10.47 9.09
CA LEU A 27 -26.20 11.89 8.75
C LEU A 27 -26.60 12.76 9.94
N ALA A 28 -27.62 12.33 10.71
CA ALA A 28 -28.07 13.05 11.90
C ALA A 28 -26.98 13.11 12.99
N LYS A 29 -26.25 12.00 13.23
CA LYS A 29 -25.11 11.97 14.17
C LYS A 29 -23.96 12.85 13.67
N ALA A 30 -23.57 12.72 12.41
CA ALA A 30 -22.50 13.50 11.79
C ALA A 30 -22.80 15.02 11.84
N SER A 31 -24.04 15.42 11.58
CA SER A 31 -24.51 16.81 11.62
C SER A 31 -24.49 17.39 13.04
N LYS A 32 -24.69 16.57 14.08
CA LYS A 32 -24.52 16.94 15.48
C LYS A 32 -23.06 17.00 15.92
N GLY A 33 -22.13 16.67 15.02
CA GLY A 33 -20.71 16.82 15.28
C GLY A 33 -20.01 15.56 15.78
N ASP A 34 -20.65 14.40 15.74
CA ASP A 34 -20.02 13.12 16.04
C ASP A 34 -18.91 12.84 15.02
N ILE A 35 -17.67 12.72 15.52
CA ILE A 35 -16.48 12.61 14.68
C ILE A 35 -16.45 11.26 13.95
N ASP A 36 -16.80 10.17 14.62
CA ASP A 36 -16.78 8.83 14.03
C ASP A 36 -17.86 8.69 12.96
N ALA A 37 -19.04 9.26 13.20
CA ALA A 37 -20.09 9.34 12.21
C ALA A 37 -19.66 10.18 10.98
N GLN A 38 -18.96 11.30 11.18
CA GLN A 38 -18.42 12.12 10.09
C GLN A 38 -17.41 11.35 9.25
N VAL A 39 -16.45 10.65 9.89
CA VAL A 39 -15.43 9.84 9.21
C VAL A 39 -16.08 8.70 8.44
N TYR A 40 -17.05 8.00 9.03
CA TYR A 40 -17.72 6.88 8.37
C TYR A 40 -18.62 7.36 7.22
N LEU A 41 -19.34 8.45 7.39
CA LEU A 41 -20.16 9.06 6.32
C LEU A 41 -19.29 9.54 5.14
N ALA A 42 -18.14 10.15 5.44
CA ALA A 42 -17.15 10.51 4.42
C ALA A 42 -16.67 9.29 3.65
N PHE A 43 -16.37 8.18 4.34
CA PHE A 43 -15.99 6.93 3.72
C PHE A 43 -17.11 6.35 2.83
N CYS A 44 -18.38 6.42 3.27
CA CYS A 44 -19.52 5.99 2.47
C CYS A 44 -19.60 6.77 1.15
N TYR A 45 -19.45 8.10 1.17
CA TYR A 45 -19.41 8.91 -0.04
C TYR A 45 -18.14 8.69 -0.88
N GLU A 46 -16.99 8.40 -0.27
CA GLU A 46 -15.75 8.07 -0.98
C GLU A 46 -15.87 6.76 -1.77
N LYS A 47 -16.52 5.74 -1.19
CA LYS A 47 -16.60 4.40 -1.77
C LYS A 47 -17.91 4.12 -2.53
N GLY A 48 -18.92 4.95 -2.35
CA GLY A 48 -20.27 4.65 -2.87
C GLY A 48 -21.02 3.60 -2.05
N ASN A 49 -20.69 3.46 -0.75
CA ASN A 49 -21.32 2.48 0.14
C ASN A 49 -22.64 3.02 0.68
N ASN A 50 -23.77 2.40 0.33
CA ASN A 50 -25.13 2.80 0.69
C ASN A 50 -25.54 4.20 0.22
N VAL A 51 -24.68 4.91 -0.48
CA VAL A 51 -24.92 6.19 -1.16
C VAL A 51 -24.17 6.20 -2.49
N PRO A 52 -24.60 6.95 -3.52
CA PRO A 52 -23.80 7.16 -4.71
C PRO A 52 -22.45 7.77 -4.35
N GLN A 53 -21.37 7.30 -5.00
CA GLN A 53 -20.04 7.86 -4.80
C GLN A 53 -20.05 9.35 -5.15
N PHE A 54 -19.56 10.18 -4.21
CA PHE A 54 -19.52 11.62 -4.41
C PHE A 54 -18.39 12.26 -3.58
N TYR A 55 -17.23 12.41 -4.18
CA TYR A 55 -16.02 12.94 -3.54
C TYR A 55 -16.19 14.31 -2.86
N PRO A 56 -16.92 15.30 -3.43
CA PRO A 56 -17.11 16.59 -2.75
C PRO A 56 -17.77 16.45 -1.37
N LYS A 57 -18.75 15.55 -1.20
CA LYS A 57 -19.33 15.27 0.12
C LYS A 57 -18.37 14.51 1.03
N ALA A 58 -17.57 13.59 0.48
CA ALA A 58 -16.53 12.92 1.26
C ALA A 58 -15.52 13.94 1.82
N VAL A 59 -15.04 14.86 0.97
CA VAL A 59 -14.15 15.96 1.38
C VAL A 59 -14.76 16.78 2.49
N LEU A 60 -16.01 17.21 2.36
CA LEU A 60 -16.70 18.04 3.37
C LEU A 60 -16.75 17.37 4.76
N TRP A 61 -17.10 16.08 4.79
CA TRP A 61 -17.18 15.34 6.05
C TRP A 61 -15.81 15.00 6.64
N TYR A 62 -14.84 14.60 5.79
CA TYR A 62 -13.46 14.43 6.25
C TYR A 62 -12.88 15.74 6.76
N GLU A 63 -13.14 16.87 6.11
CA GLU A 63 -12.66 18.18 6.56
C GLU A 63 -13.25 18.56 7.93
N SER A 64 -14.54 18.28 8.14
CA SER A 64 -15.19 18.51 9.44
C SER A 64 -14.51 17.73 10.57
N ALA A 65 -14.25 16.43 10.36
CA ALA A 65 -13.58 15.59 11.34
C ALA A 65 -12.08 15.93 11.50
N ALA A 66 -11.39 16.26 10.39
CA ALA A 66 -9.98 16.65 10.38
C ALA A 66 -9.69 17.93 11.16
N LYS A 67 -10.57 18.94 11.06
CA LYS A 67 -10.52 20.17 11.86
C LYS A 67 -10.67 19.93 13.36
N LYS A 68 -11.35 18.85 13.75
CA LYS A 68 -11.48 18.40 15.14
C LYS A 68 -10.32 17.53 15.61
N GLY A 69 -9.27 17.37 14.79
CA GLY A 69 -8.06 16.66 15.16
C GLY A 69 -8.05 15.17 14.80
N ASN A 70 -9.09 14.61 14.14
CA ASN A 70 -9.09 13.19 13.80
C ASN A 70 -8.01 12.87 12.77
N ALA A 71 -6.96 12.14 13.17
CA ALA A 71 -5.79 11.83 12.34
C ALA A 71 -6.13 11.00 11.08
N LYS A 72 -7.08 10.06 11.19
CA LYS A 72 -7.56 9.27 10.05
C LYS A 72 -8.25 10.17 9.03
N ALA A 73 -9.11 11.08 9.48
CA ALA A 73 -9.78 12.05 8.60
C ALA A 73 -8.76 13.00 7.93
N GLN A 74 -7.77 13.49 8.70
CA GLN A 74 -6.68 14.30 8.16
C GLN A 74 -5.93 13.56 7.04
N THR A 75 -5.58 12.30 7.24
CA THR A 75 -4.90 11.49 6.23
C THR A 75 -5.78 11.29 5.00
N LYS A 76 -7.07 10.95 5.17
CA LYS A 76 -8.00 10.76 4.05
C LYS A 76 -8.25 12.06 3.27
N LEU A 77 -8.43 13.18 3.96
CA LEU A 77 -8.53 14.50 3.33
C LEU A 77 -7.26 14.86 2.56
N GLY A 78 -6.10 14.60 3.17
CA GLY A 78 -4.80 14.73 2.51
C GLY A 78 -4.71 13.93 1.22
N LEU A 79 -5.13 12.67 1.21
CA LEU A 79 -5.15 11.81 0.03
C LEU A 79 -6.10 12.33 -1.07
N LEU A 80 -7.30 12.76 -0.71
CA LEU A 80 -8.24 13.36 -1.67
C LEU A 80 -7.71 14.67 -2.26
N THR A 81 -7.09 15.52 -1.43
CA THR A 81 -6.46 16.77 -1.85
C THR A 81 -5.24 16.52 -2.73
N TYR A 82 -4.43 15.50 -2.40
CA TYR A 82 -3.28 15.08 -3.19
C TYR A 82 -3.68 14.63 -4.61
N LYS A 83 -4.81 13.92 -4.73
CA LYS A 83 -5.33 13.40 -6.00
C LYS A 83 -6.25 14.38 -6.74
N GLY A 84 -6.70 15.45 -6.10
CA GLY A 84 -7.70 16.38 -6.67
C GLY A 84 -9.11 15.76 -6.77
N LEU A 85 -9.44 14.79 -5.90
CA LEU A 85 -10.74 14.14 -5.91
C LEU A 85 -11.72 14.89 -5.00
N GLY A 86 -12.72 15.50 -5.62
CA GLY A 86 -13.74 16.28 -4.92
C GLY A 86 -13.27 17.64 -4.40
N THR A 87 -12.02 18.02 -4.66
CA THR A 87 -11.40 19.30 -4.33
C THR A 87 -10.29 19.62 -5.32
N THR A 88 -9.83 20.86 -5.36
CA THR A 88 -8.67 21.26 -6.17
C THR A 88 -7.42 20.53 -5.69
N GLN A 89 -6.67 19.94 -6.62
CA GLN A 89 -5.41 19.28 -6.31
C GLN A 89 -4.41 20.28 -5.71
N SER A 90 -3.79 19.90 -4.59
CA SER A 90 -2.75 20.71 -3.97
C SER A 90 -1.83 19.84 -3.13
N TYR A 91 -0.61 19.62 -3.59
CA TYR A 91 0.39 18.87 -2.83
C TYR A 91 0.78 19.58 -1.53
N ALA A 92 0.84 20.91 -1.52
CA ALA A 92 1.15 21.67 -0.31
C ALA A 92 0.08 21.50 0.78
N LYS A 93 -1.21 21.62 0.43
CA LYS A 93 -2.31 21.38 1.38
C LYS A 93 -2.36 19.92 1.83
N ALA A 94 -2.11 18.98 0.91
CA ALA A 94 -2.08 17.56 1.24
C ALA A 94 -0.96 17.26 2.25
N ALA A 95 0.26 17.78 2.02
CA ALA A 95 1.38 17.63 2.93
C ALA A 95 1.08 18.19 4.32
N GLN A 96 0.41 19.34 4.43
CA GLN A 96 -0.01 19.91 5.72
C GLN A 96 -1.00 19.01 6.48
N TRP A 97 -1.91 18.34 5.76
CA TRP A 97 -2.82 17.39 6.39
C TRP A 97 -2.11 16.11 6.84
N PHE A 98 -1.19 15.59 6.03
CA PHE A 98 -0.36 14.44 6.40
C PHE A 98 0.54 14.78 7.60
N GLU A 99 1.16 15.96 7.62
CA GLU A 99 1.96 16.43 8.74
C GLU A 99 1.18 16.44 10.04
N ARG A 100 -0.05 16.98 10.05
CA ARG A 100 -0.91 16.99 11.24
C ARG A 100 -1.21 15.60 11.75
N ALA A 101 -1.52 14.66 10.86
CA ALA A 101 -1.75 13.26 11.22
C ALA A 101 -0.45 12.57 11.70
N ALA A 102 0.68 12.84 11.03
CA ALA A 102 1.99 12.28 11.36
C ALA A 102 2.46 12.73 12.76
N ASN A 103 2.27 13.99 13.10
CA ASN A 103 2.63 14.54 14.40
C ASN A 103 1.77 13.97 15.55
N GLN A 104 0.60 13.41 15.27
CA GLN A 104 -0.20 12.65 16.22
C GLN A 104 0.24 11.18 16.35
N GLY A 105 1.30 10.76 15.66
CA GLY A 105 1.77 9.37 15.65
C GLY A 105 0.99 8.45 14.72
N PHE A 106 0.08 8.94 13.90
CA PHE A 106 -0.72 8.08 13.02
C PHE A 106 0.12 7.51 11.87
N ALA A 107 0.35 6.20 11.87
CA ALA A 107 1.30 5.53 10.97
C ALA A 107 1.01 5.78 9.48
N GLU A 108 -0.27 5.71 9.02
CA GLU A 108 -0.63 6.03 7.64
C GLU A 108 -0.28 7.49 7.30
N GLY A 109 -0.54 8.44 8.23
CA GLY A 109 -0.17 9.85 8.07
C GLY A 109 1.34 10.05 7.97
N GLN A 110 2.11 9.40 8.85
CA GLN A 110 3.58 9.42 8.83
C GLN A 110 4.12 8.88 7.52
N THR A 111 3.58 7.77 7.04
CA THR A 111 3.97 7.17 5.75
C THR A 111 3.71 8.12 4.59
N LYS A 112 2.52 8.72 4.52
CA LYS A 112 2.18 9.65 3.44
C LYS A 112 2.99 10.95 3.51
N TYR A 113 3.31 11.44 4.70
CA TYR A 113 4.19 12.60 4.87
C TYR A 113 5.62 12.28 4.43
N GLY A 114 6.15 11.11 4.77
CA GLY A 114 7.43 10.62 4.25
C GLY A 114 7.44 10.54 2.71
N ILE A 115 6.36 10.06 2.09
CA ILE A 115 6.23 10.03 0.61
C ILE A 115 6.28 11.45 0.03
N CYS A 116 5.70 12.46 0.71
CA CYS A 116 5.80 13.85 0.27
C CYS A 116 7.26 14.33 0.22
N PHE A 117 8.07 14.01 1.24
CA PHE A 117 9.50 14.33 1.25
C PHE A 117 10.27 13.58 0.16
N TYR A 118 10.01 12.28 -0.01
CA TYR A 118 10.68 11.48 -1.03
C TYR A 118 10.46 12.03 -2.45
N LYS A 119 9.24 12.50 -2.73
CA LYS A 119 8.86 13.03 -4.05
C LYS A 119 9.05 14.53 -4.21
N GLY A 120 9.33 15.27 -3.14
CA GLY A 120 9.35 16.73 -3.17
C GLY A 120 7.98 17.35 -3.47
N GLN A 121 6.90 16.70 -3.06
CA GLN A 121 5.53 17.12 -3.35
C GLN A 121 4.90 17.84 -2.15
N GLY A 122 4.79 19.14 -2.25
CA GLY A 122 4.26 20.01 -1.20
C GLY A 122 5.25 20.37 -0.09
N VAL A 123 6.44 19.78 -0.11
CA VAL A 123 7.58 20.06 0.76
C VAL A 123 8.87 19.96 -0.06
N ALA A 124 9.97 20.54 0.43
CA ALA A 124 11.28 20.36 -0.18
C ALA A 124 11.69 18.87 -0.13
N GLN A 125 12.19 18.33 -1.25
CA GLN A 125 12.60 16.94 -1.32
C GLN A 125 13.71 16.62 -0.33
N SER A 126 13.58 15.51 0.38
CA SER A 126 14.59 15.02 1.33
C SER A 126 14.40 13.53 1.59
N ASP A 127 15.29 12.72 1.03
CA ASP A 127 15.25 11.26 1.26
C ASP A 127 15.49 10.93 2.74
N VAL A 128 16.35 11.70 3.43
CA VAL A 128 16.61 11.52 4.88
C VAL A 128 15.33 11.72 5.69
N LYS A 129 14.60 12.83 5.48
CA LYS A 129 13.34 13.07 6.17
C LYS A 129 12.27 12.04 5.81
N ALA A 130 12.26 11.55 4.57
CA ALA A 130 11.34 10.48 4.19
C ALA A 130 11.58 9.23 5.02
N VAL A 131 12.84 8.81 5.16
CA VAL A 131 13.24 7.65 5.96
C VAL A 131 12.90 7.85 7.44
N GLU A 132 13.15 9.02 8.01
CA GLU A 132 12.80 9.31 9.41
C GLU A 132 11.31 9.10 9.69
N TRP A 133 10.43 9.52 8.78
CA TRP A 133 9.00 9.34 8.92
C TRP A 133 8.57 7.89 8.66
N TRP A 134 9.16 7.21 7.68
CA TRP A 134 8.88 5.80 7.43
C TRP A 134 9.35 4.91 8.57
N GLN A 135 10.49 5.23 9.21
CA GLN A 135 10.97 4.51 10.40
C GLN A 135 9.93 4.55 11.53
N LYS A 136 9.41 5.76 11.85
CA LYS A 136 8.38 5.92 12.88
C LYS A 136 7.10 5.12 12.60
N ALA A 137 6.70 5.03 11.33
CA ALA A 137 5.53 4.26 10.93
C ALA A 137 5.82 2.74 10.91
N ALA A 138 7.02 2.35 10.47
CA ALA A 138 7.45 0.95 10.41
C ALA A 138 7.58 0.31 11.79
N GLU A 139 7.99 1.09 12.80
CA GLU A 139 8.05 0.69 14.20
C GLU A 139 6.65 0.42 14.81
N GLN A 140 5.60 0.94 14.18
CA GLN A 140 4.20 0.64 14.52
C GLN A 140 3.63 -0.53 13.69
N ASP A 141 4.49 -1.34 13.08
CA ASP A 141 4.10 -2.46 12.21
C ASP A 141 3.26 -2.07 10.98
N TYR A 142 3.40 -0.84 10.48
CA TYR A 142 2.68 -0.41 9.29
C TYR A 142 3.38 -0.92 8.01
N ALA A 143 2.75 -1.89 7.34
CA ALA A 143 3.37 -2.65 6.24
C ALA A 143 3.89 -1.78 5.09
N GLU A 144 3.12 -0.79 4.62
CA GLU A 144 3.55 0.12 3.55
C GLU A 144 4.84 0.89 3.93
N ALA A 145 4.95 1.32 5.20
CA ALA A 145 6.16 2.01 5.67
C ALA A 145 7.36 1.07 5.76
N GLN A 146 7.15 -0.17 6.21
CA GLN A 146 8.19 -1.19 6.24
C GLN A 146 8.71 -1.48 4.83
N GLY A 147 7.83 -1.62 3.84
CA GLY A 147 8.21 -1.80 2.44
C GLY A 147 9.02 -0.63 1.88
N LEU A 148 8.57 0.61 2.14
CA LEU A 148 9.27 1.82 1.73
C LEU A 148 10.65 1.96 2.40
N LEU A 149 10.76 1.57 3.67
CA LEU A 149 12.02 1.55 4.38
C LEU A 149 12.96 0.48 3.82
N GLY A 150 12.45 -0.73 3.51
CA GLY A 150 13.20 -1.75 2.78
C GLY A 150 13.73 -1.23 1.45
N TYR A 151 12.91 -0.55 0.68
CA TYR A 151 13.31 0.08 -0.57
C TYR A 151 14.40 1.15 -0.36
N ALA A 152 14.30 1.96 0.70
CA ALA A 152 15.28 2.99 1.03
C ALA A 152 16.65 2.38 1.29
N TYR A 153 16.74 1.31 2.10
CA TYR A 153 17.98 0.58 2.36
C TYR A 153 18.50 -0.13 1.11
N PHE A 154 17.63 -0.74 0.31
CA PHE A 154 18.02 -1.41 -0.93
C PHE A 154 18.64 -0.46 -1.96
N ARG A 155 18.21 0.80 -1.96
CA ARG A 155 18.68 1.83 -2.92
C ARG A 155 19.71 2.81 -2.34
N GLY A 156 19.99 2.77 -1.03
CA GLY A 156 20.80 3.77 -0.36
C GLY A 156 20.19 5.17 -0.42
N LYS A 157 18.87 5.28 -0.29
CA LYS A 157 18.12 6.53 -0.37
C LYS A 157 17.82 7.09 1.00
N GLY A 158 18.56 8.14 1.41
CA GLY A 158 18.42 8.76 2.73
C GLY A 158 19.03 7.96 3.88
N VAL A 159 19.56 6.78 3.59
CA VAL A 159 20.31 5.89 4.50
C VAL A 159 21.47 5.25 3.76
N GLU A 160 22.46 4.74 4.48
CA GLU A 160 23.50 3.88 3.92
C GLU A 160 22.85 2.61 3.34
N GLN A 161 23.30 2.21 2.14
CA GLN A 161 22.76 1.03 1.48
C GLN A 161 23.12 -0.24 2.27
N SER A 162 22.13 -1.10 2.48
CA SER A 162 22.30 -2.46 3.02
C SER A 162 21.21 -3.37 2.49
N ASP A 163 21.63 -4.33 1.67
CA ASP A 163 20.71 -5.34 1.13
C ASP A 163 20.17 -6.25 2.24
N GLU A 164 20.97 -6.54 3.29
CA GLU A 164 20.55 -7.35 4.43
C GLU A 164 19.44 -6.66 5.23
N VAL A 165 19.61 -5.37 5.54
CA VAL A 165 18.61 -4.59 6.26
C VAL A 165 17.35 -4.42 5.40
N ALA A 166 17.51 -4.23 4.10
CA ALA A 166 16.38 -4.14 3.17
C ALA A 166 15.52 -5.40 3.21
N VAL A 167 16.17 -6.57 3.15
CA VAL A 167 15.48 -7.87 3.21
C VAL A 167 14.68 -8.02 4.51
N LEU A 168 15.25 -7.66 5.65
CA LEU A 168 14.55 -7.74 6.95
C LEU A 168 13.24 -6.90 6.94
N TRP A 169 13.28 -5.72 6.35
CA TRP A 169 12.10 -4.87 6.24
C TRP A 169 11.10 -5.39 5.18
N PHE A 170 11.58 -5.87 4.03
CA PHE A 170 10.73 -6.50 3.03
C PHE A 170 10.03 -7.75 3.59
N GLU A 171 10.73 -8.60 4.38
CA GLU A 171 10.11 -9.78 5.00
C GLU A 171 8.95 -9.39 5.93
N ARG A 172 9.13 -8.38 6.78
CA ARG A 172 8.06 -7.91 7.68
C ARG A 172 6.83 -7.42 6.90
N ALA A 173 7.05 -6.60 5.88
CA ALA A 173 5.96 -6.08 5.04
C ALA A 173 5.30 -7.18 4.20
N ALA A 174 6.10 -8.07 3.59
CA ALA A 174 5.62 -9.18 2.76
C ALA A 174 4.76 -10.17 3.55
N MET A 175 5.13 -10.47 4.80
CA MET A 175 4.35 -11.32 5.70
C MET A 175 2.98 -10.71 6.05
N GLN A 176 2.85 -9.39 6.02
CA GLN A 176 1.59 -8.68 6.19
C GLN A 176 0.78 -8.55 4.88
N GLY A 177 1.33 -9.05 3.78
CA GLY A 177 0.65 -9.07 2.48
C GLY A 177 0.96 -7.87 1.59
N ASP A 178 1.95 -7.02 1.94
CA ASP A 178 2.38 -5.92 1.08
C ASP A 178 2.92 -6.45 -0.26
N ILE A 179 2.26 -6.04 -1.33
CA ILE A 179 2.45 -6.62 -2.67
C ILE A 179 3.84 -6.27 -3.22
N ASP A 180 4.24 -5.02 -3.10
CA ASP A 180 5.53 -4.55 -3.60
C ASP A 180 6.68 -5.24 -2.85
N SER A 181 6.55 -5.38 -1.52
CA SER A 181 7.55 -6.05 -0.70
C SER A 181 7.63 -7.56 -0.99
N GLN A 182 6.52 -8.23 -1.29
CA GLN A 182 6.53 -9.63 -1.73
C GLN A 182 7.32 -9.80 -3.02
N ARG A 183 7.08 -8.94 -4.02
CA ARG A 183 7.83 -8.95 -5.28
C ARG A 183 9.32 -8.67 -5.06
N ASP A 184 9.64 -7.63 -4.27
CA ASP A 184 11.01 -7.19 -4.06
C ASP A 184 11.80 -8.22 -3.24
N LEU A 185 11.17 -8.84 -2.23
CA LEU A 185 11.76 -9.97 -1.49
C LEU A 185 12.02 -11.18 -2.40
N GLY A 186 11.06 -11.51 -3.27
CA GLY A 186 11.25 -12.55 -4.30
C GLY A 186 12.46 -12.23 -5.18
N THR A 187 12.66 -10.96 -5.53
CA THR A 187 13.81 -10.51 -6.32
C THR A 187 15.11 -10.62 -5.54
N CYS A 188 15.11 -10.31 -4.25
CA CYS A 188 16.28 -10.50 -3.38
C CYS A 188 16.70 -11.98 -3.32
N TYR A 189 15.76 -12.90 -3.10
CA TYR A 189 16.04 -14.34 -3.13
C TYR A 189 16.49 -14.84 -4.50
N PHE A 190 15.91 -14.31 -5.59
CA PHE A 190 16.30 -14.69 -6.96
C PHE A 190 17.74 -14.28 -7.29
N GLN A 191 18.19 -13.15 -6.79
CA GLN A 191 19.52 -12.58 -7.07
C GLN A 191 20.56 -12.94 -6.02
N GLY A 192 20.18 -13.43 -4.82
CA GLY A 192 21.07 -13.62 -3.68
C GLY A 192 21.55 -12.29 -3.09
N LYS A 193 20.69 -11.27 -3.04
CA LYS A 193 21.01 -9.95 -2.48
C LYS A 193 20.49 -9.84 -1.07
N GLY A 194 21.40 -9.65 -0.11
CA GLY A 194 21.08 -9.57 1.31
C GLY A 194 20.62 -10.88 1.94
N VAL A 195 20.52 -11.95 1.14
CA VAL A 195 20.15 -13.32 1.54
C VAL A 195 20.85 -14.34 0.64
N ASP A 196 20.94 -15.58 1.10
CA ASP A 196 21.37 -16.69 0.26
C ASP A 196 20.39 -16.87 -0.91
N GLN A 197 20.94 -17.05 -2.11
CA GLN A 197 20.12 -17.25 -3.30
C GLN A 197 19.25 -18.50 -3.17
N SER A 198 17.94 -18.33 -3.43
CA SER A 198 16.99 -19.45 -3.50
C SER A 198 15.90 -19.13 -4.53
N TYR A 199 15.93 -19.84 -5.64
CA TYR A 199 14.90 -19.71 -6.66
C TYR A 199 13.52 -20.20 -6.17
N GLU A 200 13.48 -21.20 -5.29
CA GLU A 200 12.25 -21.73 -4.70
C GLU A 200 11.55 -20.68 -3.84
N LYS A 201 12.33 -20.00 -2.97
CA LYS A 201 11.79 -18.90 -2.16
C LYS A 201 11.39 -17.70 -3.03
N ALA A 202 12.15 -17.42 -4.09
CA ALA A 202 11.79 -16.36 -5.04
C ALA A 202 10.44 -16.64 -5.70
N VAL A 203 10.24 -17.87 -6.20
CA VAL A 203 8.96 -18.29 -6.78
C VAL A 203 7.82 -18.19 -5.79
N TYR A 204 8.01 -18.66 -4.56
CA TYR A 204 7.00 -18.54 -3.51
C TYR A 204 6.51 -17.09 -3.33
N TRP A 205 7.42 -16.14 -3.24
CA TRP A 205 7.07 -14.73 -3.06
C TRP A 205 6.49 -14.09 -4.33
N TYR A 206 6.99 -14.46 -5.50
CA TYR A 206 6.39 -14.03 -6.77
C TYR A 206 4.97 -14.57 -6.95
N GLU A 207 4.68 -15.82 -6.53
CA GLU A 207 3.32 -16.36 -6.53
C GLU A 207 2.39 -15.53 -5.65
N LYS A 208 2.81 -15.20 -4.43
CA LYS A 208 2.02 -14.36 -3.52
C LYS A 208 1.68 -13.00 -4.11
N ALA A 209 2.65 -12.29 -4.67
CA ALA A 209 2.41 -11.00 -5.32
C ALA A 209 1.58 -11.15 -6.61
N SER A 210 1.80 -12.20 -7.39
CA SER A 210 1.08 -12.49 -8.65
C SER A 210 -0.41 -12.79 -8.42
N GLU A 211 -0.74 -13.52 -7.35
CA GLU A 211 -2.12 -13.80 -6.92
C GLU A 211 -2.87 -12.52 -6.57
N GLN A 212 -2.18 -11.53 -6.00
CA GLN A 212 -2.71 -10.21 -5.69
C GLN A 212 -2.75 -9.26 -6.90
N GLY A 213 -2.27 -9.70 -8.06
CA GLY A 213 -2.37 -8.95 -9.31
C GLY A 213 -1.15 -8.12 -9.68
N ASP A 214 -0.02 -8.25 -8.97
CA ASP A 214 1.22 -7.55 -9.36
C ASP A 214 1.70 -8.02 -10.73
N LYS A 215 1.73 -7.12 -11.70
CA LYS A 215 2.06 -7.43 -13.08
C LYS A 215 3.55 -7.75 -13.29
N GLU A 216 4.43 -7.13 -12.53
CA GLU A 216 5.86 -7.39 -12.55
C GLU A 216 6.15 -8.79 -11.99
N ALA A 217 5.55 -9.15 -10.86
CA ALA A 217 5.68 -10.48 -10.27
C ALA A 217 5.11 -11.57 -11.21
N GLN A 218 3.97 -11.30 -11.87
CA GLN A 218 3.41 -12.23 -12.87
C GLN A 218 4.40 -12.50 -14.02
N MET A 219 5.08 -11.47 -14.51
CA MET A 219 6.11 -11.63 -15.53
C MET A 219 7.30 -12.42 -15.00
N LEU A 220 7.80 -12.10 -13.80
CA LEU A 220 8.94 -12.79 -13.18
C LEU A 220 8.63 -14.27 -12.91
N LEU A 221 7.43 -14.56 -12.43
CA LEU A 221 6.95 -15.92 -12.23
C LEU A 221 6.86 -16.70 -13.55
N GLY A 222 6.36 -16.05 -14.60
CA GLY A 222 6.36 -16.62 -15.94
C GLY A 222 7.77 -16.98 -16.45
N LEU A 223 8.75 -16.11 -16.18
CA LEU A 223 10.17 -16.37 -16.50
C LEU A 223 10.72 -17.56 -15.69
N CYS A 224 10.35 -17.69 -14.41
CA CYS A 224 10.73 -18.84 -13.60
C CYS A 224 10.20 -20.16 -14.19
N TYR A 225 8.93 -20.21 -14.60
CA TYR A 225 8.35 -21.38 -15.27
C TYR A 225 8.99 -21.67 -16.64
N PHE A 226 9.33 -20.63 -17.39
CA PHE A 226 9.98 -20.82 -18.71
C PHE A 226 11.38 -21.40 -18.58
N THR A 227 12.15 -20.93 -17.61
CA THR A 227 13.55 -21.33 -17.39
C THR A 227 13.72 -22.55 -16.50
N GLY A 228 12.69 -22.92 -15.73
CA GLY A 228 12.78 -24.00 -14.72
C GLY A 228 13.54 -23.59 -13.46
N LYS A 229 13.65 -22.28 -13.16
CA LYS A 229 14.31 -21.79 -11.95
C LYS A 229 13.33 -21.80 -10.77
N GLY A 230 13.63 -22.60 -9.74
CA GLY A 230 12.82 -22.75 -8.53
C GLY A 230 11.51 -23.53 -8.71
N VAL A 231 11.17 -23.91 -9.94
CA VAL A 231 9.98 -24.71 -10.29
C VAL A 231 10.28 -25.62 -11.47
N ALA A 232 9.50 -26.68 -11.64
CA ALA A 232 9.56 -27.50 -12.85
C ALA A 232 9.24 -26.65 -14.08
N ARG A 233 10.09 -26.76 -15.12
CA ARG A 233 9.90 -26.02 -16.37
C ARG A 233 8.52 -26.33 -16.99
N SER A 234 7.78 -25.30 -17.35
CA SER A 234 6.47 -25.42 -18.00
C SER A 234 6.18 -24.22 -18.90
N VAL A 235 6.25 -24.43 -20.21
CA VAL A 235 5.93 -23.39 -21.19
C VAL A 235 4.48 -22.93 -21.05
N ASN A 236 3.54 -23.85 -20.81
CA ASN A 236 2.12 -23.52 -20.65
C ASN A 236 1.88 -22.59 -19.45
N ARG A 237 2.52 -22.86 -18.29
CA ARG A 237 2.42 -21.99 -17.12
C ARG A 237 3.14 -20.65 -17.34
N ALA A 238 4.27 -20.65 -18.04
CA ALA A 238 4.97 -19.45 -18.43
C ALA A 238 4.08 -18.52 -19.27
N VAL A 239 3.50 -19.07 -20.34
CA VAL A 239 2.56 -18.34 -21.22
C VAL A 239 1.37 -17.79 -20.39
N TYR A 240 0.76 -18.60 -19.55
CA TYR A 240 -0.36 -18.17 -18.69
C TYR A 240 -0.02 -16.94 -17.85
N TRP A 241 1.10 -16.95 -17.13
CA TRP A 241 1.47 -15.85 -16.25
C TRP A 241 1.92 -14.61 -17.03
N VAL A 242 2.66 -14.79 -18.12
CA VAL A 242 3.09 -13.68 -18.98
C VAL A 242 1.89 -13.03 -19.69
N GLU A 243 0.90 -13.82 -20.14
CA GLU A 243 -0.36 -13.28 -20.68
C GLU A 243 -1.13 -12.45 -19.65
N LYS A 244 -1.20 -12.95 -18.42
CA LYS A 244 -1.86 -12.22 -17.32
C LYS A 244 -1.18 -10.90 -17.05
N SER A 245 0.16 -10.88 -17.04
CA SER A 245 0.96 -9.67 -16.92
C SER A 245 0.73 -8.69 -18.08
N CYS A 246 0.71 -9.19 -19.32
CA CYS A 246 0.44 -8.38 -20.52
C CYS A 246 -0.96 -7.74 -20.47
N LYS A 247 -1.99 -8.52 -20.11
CA LYS A 247 -3.37 -8.00 -19.92
C LYS A 247 -3.45 -6.92 -18.83
N ASN A 248 -2.54 -6.94 -17.87
CA ASN A 248 -2.39 -5.92 -16.83
C ASN A 248 -1.49 -4.74 -17.28
N TYR A 249 -1.39 -4.49 -18.58
CA TYR A 249 -0.63 -3.38 -19.16
C TYR A 249 0.89 -3.40 -18.85
N ASN A 250 1.49 -4.59 -18.78
CA ASN A 250 2.94 -4.75 -18.75
C ASN A 250 3.45 -4.94 -20.18
N THR A 251 3.96 -3.87 -20.79
CA THR A 251 4.44 -3.88 -22.19
C THR A 251 5.58 -4.88 -22.42
N LYS A 252 6.51 -4.99 -21.46
CA LYS A 252 7.62 -5.97 -21.52
C LYS A 252 7.10 -7.40 -21.52
N ALA A 253 6.04 -7.69 -20.78
CA ALA A 253 5.42 -8.99 -20.79
C ALA A 253 4.76 -9.30 -22.14
N CYS A 254 4.12 -8.31 -22.78
CA CYS A 254 3.54 -8.48 -24.11
C CYS A 254 4.61 -8.81 -25.17
N GLU A 255 5.72 -8.08 -25.17
CA GLU A 255 6.86 -8.34 -26.07
C GLU A 255 7.49 -9.72 -25.82
N TYR A 256 7.57 -10.13 -24.55
CA TYR A 256 8.12 -11.44 -24.19
C TYR A 256 7.18 -12.58 -24.57
N LEU A 257 5.87 -12.35 -24.47
CA LEU A 257 4.85 -13.35 -24.82
C LEU A 257 4.95 -13.79 -26.28
N GLU A 258 5.22 -12.86 -27.20
CA GLU A 258 5.41 -13.17 -28.62
C GLU A 258 6.60 -14.12 -28.88
N LYS A 259 7.60 -14.09 -27.98
CA LYS A 259 8.81 -14.93 -28.10
C LYS A 259 8.66 -16.33 -27.53
N ILE A 260 7.71 -16.52 -26.58
CA ILE A 260 7.53 -17.79 -25.86
C ILE A 260 6.28 -18.56 -26.27
N LYS A 261 5.38 -17.95 -27.04
CA LYS A 261 4.25 -18.65 -27.66
C LYS A 261 4.79 -19.64 -28.67
N PRO A 262 4.31 -20.89 -28.62
CA PRO A 262 4.69 -21.93 -29.58
C PRO A 262 4.18 -21.58 -30.98
#